data_6b76eb561e3a1cc86f28be461f8e43a4
#
_entry.id   6b76eb561e3a1cc86f28be461f8e43a4
#
_cell.length_a   1.000
_cell.length_b   1.000
_cell.length_c   1.000
_cell.angle_alpha   90.00
_cell.angle_beta   90.00
_cell.angle_gamma   90.00
#
_symmetry.space_group_name_H-M   'P 1'
#
loop_
_entity.id
_entity.type
_entity.pdbx_description
1 polymer ?
#
loop_
_entity_poly.entity_id
_entity_poly.type
_entity_poly.pdbx_seq_one_letter_code
_entity_poly.pdbx_strand_id
1 'polypeptide(L)'
;MLTKHFVRVKKPCTDGFRWFVRHFDEGGDYQTLLDTMVAAGRVGDACWLLEQFGPTGEVRTVDSIDAEAIVFAGTLQVRGNVEVDDRLYVGGSLHAGGGVRVGGDVLLRGDLRIEGRLRAAGRVQVDGDLRAGWGVEALSDLRCSGELRTDWDVVCAGRLRLDGSAFVGLDLSAGGELRCGKGLHVGGEIVAGANLRAAQGIAAGGDVRSAMHLEAGWGIRAGGSIEAEGAIRAGESLQAGVRIRAGHGYGVFAGLDVQVEDWQSSAWVSAPQRPDALMSGWWSGPSAEQGGET
;
A
#
# COMPACT_ATOMS: atom_id res chain seq x y z
N MET A 1 30.02 12.47 10.66
CA MET A 1 29.94 13.54 11.68
C MET A 1 29.24 14.75 11.08
N LEU A 2 28.11 15.20 11.65
CA LEU A 2 27.37 16.39 11.21
C LEU A 2 27.88 17.63 11.94
N THR A 3 28.28 18.66 11.17
CA THR A 3 28.76 19.93 11.72
C THR A 3 27.72 21.03 11.60
N LYS A 4 27.85 22.10 12.41
CA LYS A 4 26.98 23.29 12.34
C LYS A 4 26.85 23.86 10.91
N HIS A 5 27.90 23.83 10.16
CA HIS A 5 27.91 24.37 8.80
C HIS A 5 26.98 23.56 7.89
N PHE A 6 27.07 22.23 7.91
CA PHE A 6 26.22 21.36 7.11
C PHE A 6 24.73 21.51 7.46
N VAL A 7 24.41 21.55 8.77
CA VAL A 7 23.01 21.72 9.21
C VAL A 7 22.48 23.10 8.77
N ARG A 8 23.28 24.16 8.91
CA ARG A 8 22.89 25.53 8.53
C ARG A 8 22.58 25.68 7.04
N VAL A 9 23.34 25.02 6.17
CA VAL A 9 23.13 25.04 4.70
C VAL A 9 21.75 24.50 4.30
N LYS A 10 21.21 23.55 5.08
CA LYS A 10 19.87 22.97 4.86
C LYS A 10 18.72 23.86 5.34
N LYS A 11 19.00 25.07 5.85
CA LYS A 11 18.01 26.05 6.31
C LYS A 11 17.02 25.49 7.34
N PRO A 12 17.50 24.95 8.48
CA PRO A 12 16.64 24.50 9.56
C PRO A 12 15.80 25.64 10.13
N CYS A 13 14.71 25.30 10.83
CA CYS A 13 13.99 26.30 11.58
C CYS A 13 14.88 26.92 12.68
N THR A 14 14.61 28.18 13.05
CA THR A 14 15.45 28.93 13.99
C THR A 14 15.56 28.23 15.35
N ASP A 15 14.48 27.64 15.83
CA ASP A 15 14.44 26.97 17.11
C ASP A 15 15.22 25.64 17.08
N GLY A 16 15.02 24.81 16.04
CA GLY A 16 15.77 23.58 15.84
C GLY A 16 17.28 23.82 15.71
N PHE A 17 17.67 24.86 14.99
CA PHE A 17 19.09 25.22 14.87
C PHE A 17 19.71 25.70 16.18
N ARG A 18 18.98 26.51 16.97
CA ARG A 18 19.44 26.95 18.30
C ARG A 18 19.61 25.76 19.25
N TRP A 19 18.65 24.82 19.23
CA TRP A 19 18.74 23.61 20.02
C TRP A 19 19.96 22.78 19.63
N PHE A 20 20.17 22.56 18.31
CA PHE A 20 21.31 21.82 17.78
C PHE A 20 22.64 22.43 18.26
N VAL A 21 22.81 23.75 18.12
CA VAL A 21 24.06 24.45 18.54
C VAL A 21 24.32 24.32 20.03
N ARG A 22 23.29 24.28 20.87
CA ARG A 22 23.47 24.13 22.32
C ARG A 22 23.91 22.74 22.75
N HIS A 23 23.49 21.71 22.03
CA HIS A 23 23.73 20.32 22.42
C HIS A 23 24.89 19.68 21.66
N PHE A 24 25.23 20.17 20.49
CA PHE A 24 26.25 19.61 19.56
C PHE A 24 27.14 20.71 19.00
N ASP A 25 27.87 21.42 19.88
CA ASP A 25 28.68 22.62 19.51
C ASP A 25 29.76 22.31 18.46
N GLU A 26 30.44 21.17 18.55
CA GLU A 26 31.47 20.72 17.62
C GLU A 26 30.95 19.73 16.54
N GLY A 27 29.63 19.44 16.54
CA GLY A 27 29.03 18.39 15.73
C GLY A 27 29.00 17.05 16.46
N GLY A 28 28.32 16.05 15.88
CA GLY A 28 28.12 14.75 16.50
C GLY A 28 27.97 13.62 15.50
N ASP A 29 27.94 12.42 16.02
CA ASP A 29 27.50 11.26 15.26
C ASP A 29 26.05 11.43 14.85
N TYR A 30 25.72 11.02 13.63
CA TYR A 30 24.41 11.32 13.04
C TYR A 30 23.26 10.62 13.77
N GLN A 31 23.41 9.34 14.09
CA GLN A 31 22.37 8.61 14.79
C GLN A 31 22.23 9.06 16.26
N THR A 32 23.34 9.31 16.93
CA THR A 32 23.33 9.87 18.28
C THR A 32 22.58 11.21 18.34
N LEU A 33 22.70 12.03 17.30
CA LEU A 33 21.96 13.28 17.21
C LEU A 33 20.45 13.05 17.04
N LEU A 34 20.04 12.11 16.18
CA LEU A 34 18.63 11.73 16.02
C LEU A 34 18.05 11.20 17.32
N ASP A 35 18.75 10.27 17.98
CA ASP A 35 18.34 9.67 19.25
C ASP A 35 18.17 10.74 20.36
N THR A 36 19.10 11.71 20.43
CA THR A 36 19.04 12.83 21.38
C THR A 36 17.86 13.76 21.10
N MET A 37 17.56 14.04 19.83
CA MET A 37 16.38 14.84 19.46
C MET A 37 15.07 14.13 19.84
N VAL A 38 14.98 12.84 19.56
CA VAL A 38 13.79 12.03 19.95
C VAL A 38 13.62 12.02 21.46
N ALA A 39 14.70 11.76 22.23
CA ALA A 39 14.65 11.79 23.71
C ALA A 39 14.29 13.16 24.29
N ALA A 40 14.53 14.25 23.56
CA ALA A 40 14.13 15.60 23.92
C ALA A 40 12.70 15.95 23.44
N GLY A 41 11.91 15.01 22.96
CA GLY A 41 10.57 15.24 22.41
C GLY A 41 10.54 15.99 21.06
N ARG A 42 11.69 16.12 20.39
CA ARG A 42 11.85 16.86 19.12
C ARG A 42 11.80 15.93 17.91
N VAL A 43 10.83 15.03 17.90
CA VAL A 43 10.67 14.00 16.85
C VAL A 43 10.56 14.63 15.46
N GLY A 44 9.83 15.76 15.33
CA GLY A 44 9.71 16.49 14.06
C GLY A 44 11.03 17.01 13.51
N ASP A 45 11.93 17.49 14.38
CA ASP A 45 13.27 17.96 13.97
C ASP A 45 14.17 16.78 13.57
N ALA A 46 14.07 15.65 14.29
CA ALA A 46 14.78 14.42 13.93
C ALA A 46 14.32 13.89 12.57
N CYS A 47 13.03 13.86 12.31
CA CYS A 47 12.47 13.49 11.00
C CYS A 47 12.96 14.41 9.89
N TRP A 48 12.89 15.74 10.11
CA TRP A 48 13.40 16.71 9.16
C TRP A 48 14.90 16.50 8.87
N LEU A 49 15.69 16.24 9.92
CA LEU A 49 17.12 16.00 9.77
C LEU A 49 17.37 14.76 8.89
N LEU A 50 16.65 13.67 9.14
CA LEU A 50 16.75 12.45 8.34
C LEU A 50 16.33 12.68 6.88
N GLU A 51 15.31 13.49 6.62
CA GLU A 51 14.90 13.87 5.26
C GLU A 51 15.98 14.66 4.53
N GLN A 52 16.70 15.56 5.24
CA GLN A 52 17.70 16.43 4.63
C GLN A 52 19.04 15.76 4.36
N PHE A 53 19.44 14.82 5.19
CA PHE A 53 20.75 14.15 5.11
C PHE A 53 20.66 12.73 4.58
N GLY A 54 19.47 12.16 4.56
CA GLY A 54 19.19 10.84 4.01
C GLY A 54 19.60 9.67 4.91
N PRO A 55 19.42 8.45 4.44
CA PRO A 55 19.73 7.24 5.17
C PRO A 55 21.23 6.97 5.25
N THR A 56 21.61 6.12 6.21
CA THR A 56 22.95 5.57 6.36
C THR A 56 22.98 4.08 6.04
N GLY A 57 24.18 3.53 5.84
CA GLY A 57 24.37 2.08 5.70
C GLY A 57 24.41 1.32 7.04
N GLU A 58 24.12 1.98 8.18
CA GLU A 58 24.11 1.33 9.48
C GLU A 58 23.02 0.26 9.56
N VAL A 59 23.37 -0.89 10.14
CA VAL A 59 22.40 -1.96 10.47
C VAL A 59 22.44 -2.17 11.98
N ARG A 60 21.27 -2.01 12.62
CA ARG A 60 21.13 -2.24 14.07
C ARG A 60 20.21 -3.45 14.29
N THR A 61 20.71 -4.40 15.06
CA THR A 61 19.93 -5.58 15.47
C THR A 61 19.59 -5.47 16.95
N VAL A 62 18.29 -5.65 17.27
CA VAL A 62 17.75 -5.63 18.63
C VAL A 62 16.75 -6.77 18.81
N ASP A 63 16.47 -7.14 20.07
CA ASP A 63 15.53 -8.23 20.36
C ASP A 63 14.07 -7.78 20.22
N SER A 64 13.72 -6.60 20.73
CA SER A 64 12.42 -5.97 20.60
C SER A 64 12.57 -4.46 20.67
N ILE A 65 11.54 -3.73 20.25
CA ILE A 65 11.44 -2.28 20.41
C ILE A 65 10.16 -1.97 21.17
N ASP A 66 10.30 -1.16 22.22
CA ASP A 66 9.20 -0.53 22.96
C ASP A 66 9.63 0.92 23.24
N ALA A 67 9.03 1.89 22.56
CA ALA A 67 9.47 3.28 22.59
C ALA A 67 8.35 4.26 22.25
N GLU A 68 8.45 5.49 22.76
CA GLU A 68 7.53 6.57 22.40
C GLU A 68 7.63 6.93 20.91
N ALA A 69 8.83 7.09 20.37
CA ALA A 69 9.06 7.35 18.94
C ALA A 69 10.43 6.80 18.52
N ILE A 70 10.56 6.47 17.24
CA ILE A 70 11.81 6.00 16.63
C ILE A 70 12.10 6.81 15.36
N VAL A 71 13.31 7.36 15.29
CA VAL A 71 13.90 7.95 14.08
C VAL A 71 15.28 7.35 13.89
N PHE A 72 15.41 6.41 12.97
CA PHE A 72 16.65 5.67 12.73
C PHE A 72 17.11 5.83 11.28
N ALA A 73 18.35 6.27 11.07
CA ALA A 73 18.84 6.58 9.74
C ALA A 73 19.19 5.35 8.89
N GLY A 74 19.47 4.20 9.50
CA GLY A 74 19.87 2.97 8.83
C GLY A 74 18.76 1.94 8.69
N THR A 75 19.15 0.67 8.69
CA THR A 75 18.26 -0.50 8.66
C THR A 75 18.10 -1.10 10.05
N LEU A 76 16.86 -1.35 10.47
CA LEU A 76 16.53 -2.01 11.72
C LEU A 76 16.22 -3.50 11.49
N GLN A 77 16.85 -4.35 12.30
CA GLN A 77 16.55 -5.78 12.39
C GLN A 77 16.07 -6.07 13.80
N VAL A 78 14.79 -6.38 13.96
CA VAL A 78 14.17 -6.68 15.26
C VAL A 78 13.77 -8.14 15.28
N ARG A 79 14.27 -8.91 16.24
CA ARG A 79 13.96 -10.34 16.34
C ARG A 79 12.53 -10.63 16.74
N GLY A 80 11.94 -9.75 17.55
CA GLY A 80 10.58 -9.85 18.07
C GLY A 80 9.68 -8.72 17.57
N ASN A 81 8.87 -8.17 18.49
CA ASN A 81 7.89 -7.15 18.20
C ASN A 81 8.48 -5.73 18.18
N VAL A 82 7.80 -4.86 17.45
CA VAL A 82 8.03 -3.41 17.45
C VAL A 82 6.77 -2.72 17.95
N GLU A 83 6.85 -2.06 19.10
CA GLU A 83 5.79 -1.23 19.66
C GLU A 83 6.28 0.20 19.77
N VAL A 84 5.57 1.14 19.13
CA VAL A 84 5.91 2.57 19.10
C VAL A 84 4.65 3.38 19.31
N ASP A 85 4.64 4.27 20.30
CA ASP A 85 3.43 4.99 20.69
C ASP A 85 3.06 6.12 19.71
N ASP A 86 4.07 6.83 19.14
CA ASP A 86 3.83 7.95 18.22
C ASP A 86 4.30 7.61 16.80
N ARG A 87 5.58 7.73 16.50
CA ARG A 87 6.08 7.70 15.12
C ARG A 87 7.24 6.75 14.93
N LEU A 88 7.17 5.96 13.86
CA LEU A 88 8.26 5.10 13.40
C LEU A 88 8.79 5.63 12.06
N TYR A 89 9.99 6.21 12.07
CA TYR A 89 10.69 6.63 10.86
C TYR A 89 12.03 5.91 10.73
N VAL A 90 12.16 5.10 9.67
CA VAL A 90 13.39 4.35 9.37
C VAL A 90 13.89 4.77 8.00
N GLY A 91 15.12 5.27 7.94
CA GLY A 91 15.76 5.72 6.70
C GLY A 91 16.14 4.58 5.75
N GLY A 92 16.34 3.38 6.27
CA GLY A 92 16.54 2.13 5.51
C GLY A 92 15.31 1.22 5.59
N SER A 93 15.58 -0.08 5.70
CA SER A 93 14.55 -1.12 5.81
C SER A 93 14.27 -1.47 7.28
N LEU A 94 13.08 -2.02 7.55
CA LEU A 94 12.72 -2.63 8.81
C LEU A 94 12.38 -4.10 8.61
N HIS A 95 13.09 -4.97 9.34
CA HIS A 95 12.77 -6.39 9.42
C HIS A 95 12.39 -6.73 10.85
N ALA A 96 11.16 -7.23 11.07
CA ALA A 96 10.69 -7.67 12.39
C ALA A 96 10.23 -9.12 12.34
N GLY A 97 10.74 -9.94 13.27
CA GLY A 97 10.34 -11.34 13.43
C GLY A 97 8.99 -11.51 14.12
N GLY A 98 8.43 -10.41 14.67
CA GLY A 98 7.09 -10.37 15.27
C GLY A 98 6.18 -9.40 14.55
N GLY A 99 5.19 -8.82 15.27
CA GLY A 99 4.31 -7.78 14.79
C GLY A 99 4.91 -6.37 14.94
N VAL A 100 4.37 -5.42 14.16
CA VAL A 100 4.69 -4.00 14.25
C VAL A 100 3.42 -3.23 14.60
N ARG A 101 3.42 -2.54 15.74
CA ARG A 101 2.33 -1.69 16.20
C ARG A 101 2.83 -0.26 16.39
N VAL A 102 2.18 0.70 15.74
CA VAL A 102 2.53 2.11 15.82
C VAL A 102 1.28 2.94 16.08
N GLY A 103 1.29 3.75 17.12
CA GLY A 103 0.18 4.63 17.48
C GLY A 103 0.01 5.85 16.56
N GLY A 104 0.99 6.14 15.70
CA GLY A 104 0.95 7.22 14.72
C GLY A 104 1.42 6.76 13.34
N ASP A 105 2.26 7.60 12.71
CA ASP A 105 2.73 7.38 11.34
C ASP A 105 3.88 6.39 11.26
N VAL A 106 3.88 5.57 10.21
CA VAL A 106 4.98 4.69 9.79
C VAL A 106 5.57 5.21 8.50
N LEU A 107 6.86 5.52 8.51
CA LEU A 107 7.60 5.98 7.33
C LEU A 107 8.88 5.18 7.16
N LEU A 108 9.01 4.46 6.04
CA LEU A 108 10.21 3.72 5.66
C LEU A 108 10.68 4.14 4.27
N ARG A 109 11.99 4.39 4.14
CA ARG A 109 12.60 4.67 2.83
C ARG A 109 13.04 3.39 2.10
N GLY A 110 13.17 2.28 2.81
CA GLY A 110 13.44 0.94 2.28
C GLY A 110 12.23 0.04 2.39
N ASP A 111 12.51 -1.26 2.52
CA ASP A 111 11.50 -2.30 2.61
C ASP A 111 10.97 -2.46 4.04
N LEU A 112 9.73 -2.88 4.15
CA LEU A 112 9.13 -3.36 5.38
C LEU A 112 8.85 -4.85 5.28
N ARG A 113 9.54 -5.64 6.09
CA ARG A 113 9.29 -7.07 6.23
C ARG A 113 8.96 -7.43 7.66
N ILE A 114 7.79 -8.01 7.87
CA ILE A 114 7.32 -8.46 9.18
C ILE A 114 6.73 -9.86 9.07
N GLU A 115 7.03 -10.72 10.04
CA GLU A 115 6.44 -12.07 10.09
C GLU A 115 5.04 -12.06 10.72
N GLY A 116 4.70 -11.02 11.48
CA GLY A 116 3.41 -10.81 12.12
C GLY A 116 2.50 -9.83 11.33
N ARG A 117 1.68 -9.09 12.09
CA ARG A 117 0.76 -8.06 11.57
C ARG A 117 1.38 -6.66 11.68
N LEU A 118 1.12 -5.82 10.67
CA LEU A 118 1.31 -4.38 10.78
C LEU A 118 0.00 -3.73 11.25
N ARG A 119 0.08 -2.91 12.29
CA ARG A 119 -1.01 -2.03 12.71
C ARG A 119 -0.48 -0.62 12.94
N ALA A 120 -1.01 0.35 12.21
CA ALA A 120 -0.68 1.76 12.34
C ALA A 120 -1.96 2.60 12.52
N ALA A 121 -1.99 3.46 13.54
CA ALA A 121 -3.11 4.38 13.71
C ALA A 121 -3.01 5.60 12.78
N GLY A 122 -1.81 5.92 12.30
CA GLY A 122 -1.55 6.97 11.32
C GLY A 122 -1.38 6.46 9.90
N ARG A 123 -0.69 7.27 9.11
CA ARG A 123 -0.34 6.95 7.72
C ARG A 123 0.79 5.93 7.67
N VAL A 124 0.71 5.01 6.71
CA VAL A 124 1.79 4.09 6.38
C VAL A 124 2.38 4.47 5.03
N GLN A 125 3.67 4.76 5.00
CA GLN A 125 4.42 5.00 3.78
C GLN A 125 5.66 4.12 3.74
N VAL A 126 5.76 3.28 2.71
CA VAL A 126 6.90 2.39 2.44
C VAL A 126 7.37 2.68 1.02
N ASP A 127 8.60 3.20 0.88
CA ASP A 127 9.16 3.53 -0.44
C ASP A 127 9.71 2.28 -1.17
N GLY A 128 9.93 1.16 -0.45
CA GLY A 128 10.25 -0.17 -0.97
C GLY A 128 9.06 -1.13 -0.98
N ASP A 129 9.35 -2.43 -0.86
CA ASP A 129 8.37 -3.49 -0.73
C ASP A 129 7.77 -3.56 0.67
N LEU A 130 6.49 -3.94 0.77
CA LEU A 130 5.82 -4.23 2.02
C LEU A 130 5.42 -5.70 2.06
N ARG A 131 6.00 -6.47 2.99
CA ARG A 131 5.68 -7.89 3.20
C ARG A 131 5.27 -8.13 4.64
N ALA A 132 4.08 -8.68 4.84
CA ALA A 132 3.56 -9.05 6.15
C ALA A 132 3.08 -10.51 6.10
N GLY A 133 3.54 -11.33 7.07
CA GLY A 133 3.10 -12.73 7.15
C GLY A 133 1.63 -12.86 7.56
N TRP A 134 1.10 -11.84 8.26
CA TRP A 134 -0.32 -11.80 8.58
C TRP A 134 -1.00 -10.66 7.80
N GLY A 135 -1.70 -9.78 8.47
CA GLY A 135 -2.43 -8.69 7.82
C GLY A 135 -1.77 -7.32 7.98
N VAL A 136 -2.29 -6.36 7.23
CA VAL A 136 -1.90 -4.95 7.30
C VAL A 136 -3.13 -4.11 7.63
N GLU A 137 -3.06 -3.34 8.71
CA GLU A 137 -4.12 -2.42 9.14
C GLU A 137 -3.56 -1.00 9.26
N ALA A 138 -4.06 -0.08 8.45
CA ALA A 138 -3.76 1.34 8.51
C ALA A 138 -5.06 2.13 8.75
N LEU A 139 -5.14 2.88 9.86
CA LEU A 139 -6.33 3.69 10.17
C LEU A 139 -6.35 5.03 9.41
N SER A 140 -5.41 5.24 8.49
CA SER A 140 -5.32 6.40 7.59
C SER A 140 -4.92 5.92 6.19
N ASP A 141 -4.21 6.74 5.41
CA ASP A 141 -3.72 6.40 4.08
C ASP A 141 -2.58 5.37 4.15
N LEU A 142 -2.54 4.44 3.19
CA LEU A 142 -1.42 3.53 2.97
C LEU A 142 -0.81 3.76 1.59
N ARG A 143 0.50 3.97 1.54
CA ARG A 143 1.27 4.04 0.31
C ARG A 143 2.43 3.06 0.34
N CYS A 144 2.54 2.24 -0.72
CA CYS A 144 3.68 1.37 -0.97
C CYS A 144 4.18 1.61 -2.40
N SER A 145 5.46 1.94 -2.57
CA SER A 145 6.03 2.18 -3.90
C SER A 145 6.51 0.89 -4.56
N GLY A 146 6.85 -0.13 -3.79
CA GLY A 146 7.17 -1.47 -4.27
C GLY A 146 5.96 -2.40 -4.35
N GLU A 147 6.21 -3.70 -4.19
CA GLU A 147 5.20 -4.75 -4.11
C GLU A 147 4.59 -4.82 -2.71
N LEU A 148 3.28 -4.97 -2.62
CA LEU A 148 2.59 -5.32 -1.39
C LEU A 148 2.29 -6.82 -1.40
N ARG A 149 2.72 -7.53 -0.34
CA ARG A 149 2.41 -8.94 -0.16
C ARG A 149 2.01 -9.23 1.28
N THR A 150 0.86 -9.88 1.44
CA THR A 150 0.40 -10.37 2.75
C THR A 150 -0.38 -11.67 2.56
N ASP A 151 -0.27 -12.56 3.56
CA ASP A 151 -1.00 -13.84 3.52
C ASP A 151 -2.47 -13.68 4.00
N TRP A 152 -2.79 -12.57 4.69
CA TRP A 152 -4.12 -12.27 5.21
C TRP A 152 -4.66 -10.97 4.62
N ASP A 153 -5.45 -10.24 5.40
CA ASP A 153 -6.19 -9.05 4.97
C ASP A 153 -5.33 -7.80 4.87
N VAL A 154 -5.73 -6.89 4.00
CA VAL A 154 -5.29 -5.50 4.00
C VAL A 154 -6.48 -4.59 4.24
N VAL A 155 -6.43 -3.84 5.34
CA VAL A 155 -7.45 -2.86 5.71
C VAL A 155 -6.83 -1.49 5.78
N CYS A 156 -7.29 -0.57 4.93
CA CYS A 156 -6.88 0.81 4.91
C CYS A 156 -8.12 1.69 5.08
N ALA A 157 -8.20 2.47 6.16
CA ALA A 157 -9.36 3.33 6.38
C ALA A 157 -9.41 4.55 5.41
N GLY A 158 -8.25 4.97 4.91
CA GLY A 158 -8.10 6.04 3.93
C GLY A 158 -7.89 5.54 2.51
N ARG A 159 -7.03 6.25 1.77
CA ARG A 159 -6.64 5.88 0.40
C ARG A 159 -5.53 4.84 0.41
N LEU A 160 -5.67 3.86 -0.48
CA LEU A 160 -4.64 2.84 -0.72
C LEU A 160 -3.97 3.10 -2.07
N ARG A 161 -2.69 3.43 -2.03
CA ARG A 161 -1.89 3.66 -3.23
C ARG A 161 -0.70 2.71 -3.28
N LEU A 162 -0.67 1.90 -4.31
CA LEU A 162 0.39 0.95 -4.61
C LEU A 162 0.98 1.32 -5.97
N ASP A 163 2.30 1.53 -6.04
CA ASP A 163 2.95 1.80 -7.33
C ASP A 163 3.39 0.46 -8.00
N GLY A 164 3.59 -0.62 -7.20
CA GLY A 164 3.83 -2.01 -7.64
C GLY A 164 2.56 -2.85 -7.79
N SER A 165 2.72 -4.19 -7.75
CA SER A 165 1.61 -5.16 -7.68
C SER A 165 1.19 -5.40 -6.23
N ALA A 166 -0.03 -5.91 -6.04
CA ALA A 166 -0.48 -6.41 -4.75
C ALA A 166 -0.86 -7.89 -4.82
N PHE A 167 -0.43 -8.64 -3.80
CA PHE A 167 -0.78 -10.04 -3.56
C PHE A 167 -1.31 -10.14 -2.13
N VAL A 168 -2.60 -10.36 -1.98
CA VAL A 168 -3.31 -10.41 -0.71
C VAL A 168 -4.01 -11.76 -0.61
N GLY A 169 -3.71 -12.51 0.47
CA GLY A 169 -4.24 -13.88 0.62
C GLY A 169 -5.73 -13.94 0.89
N LEU A 170 -6.28 -12.96 1.62
CA LEU A 170 -7.72 -12.86 1.92
C LEU A 170 -8.29 -11.57 1.31
N ASP A 171 -8.81 -10.65 2.13
CA ASP A 171 -9.57 -9.50 1.65
C ASP A 171 -8.71 -8.22 1.57
N LEU A 172 -9.05 -7.36 0.60
CA LEU A 172 -8.45 -6.06 0.43
C LEU A 172 -9.51 -4.97 0.50
N SER A 173 -9.45 -4.12 1.52
CA SER A 173 -10.39 -3.02 1.70
C SER A 173 -9.70 -1.67 1.83
N ALA A 174 -10.21 -0.66 1.12
CA ALA A 174 -9.85 0.73 1.25
C ALA A 174 -11.11 1.57 1.49
N GLY A 175 -11.14 2.40 2.54
CA GLY A 175 -12.24 3.32 2.80
C GLY A 175 -12.33 4.47 1.78
N GLY A 176 -11.23 4.76 1.09
CA GLY A 176 -11.13 5.74 0.02
C GLY A 176 -10.83 5.13 -1.36
N GLU A 177 -10.10 5.89 -2.18
CA GLU A 177 -9.63 5.41 -3.49
C GLU A 177 -8.59 4.30 -3.32
N LEU A 178 -8.72 3.24 -4.13
CA LEU A 178 -7.74 2.18 -4.30
C LEU A 178 -7.08 2.33 -5.67
N ARG A 179 -5.78 2.57 -5.69
CA ARG A 179 -5.00 2.68 -6.92
C ARG A 179 -3.79 1.75 -6.89
N CYS A 180 -3.68 0.92 -7.92
CA CYS A 180 -2.55 0.02 -8.14
C CYS A 180 -1.85 0.35 -9.47
N GLY A 181 -0.54 0.55 -9.43
CA GLY A 181 0.28 0.84 -10.62
C GLY A 181 0.53 -0.37 -11.50
N LYS A 182 0.25 -1.57 -10.99
CA LYS A 182 0.30 -2.82 -11.74
C LYS A 182 -0.95 -3.66 -11.50
N GLY A 183 -0.83 -4.95 -11.25
CA GLY A 183 -1.93 -5.89 -11.04
C GLY A 183 -2.33 -6.08 -9.58
N LEU A 184 -3.62 -6.33 -9.35
CA LEU A 184 -4.19 -6.73 -8.08
C LEU A 184 -4.54 -8.21 -8.11
N HIS A 185 -4.00 -8.98 -7.15
CA HIS A 185 -4.29 -10.39 -6.95
C HIS A 185 -4.73 -10.60 -5.50
N VAL A 186 -6.00 -10.89 -5.29
CA VAL A 186 -6.64 -10.98 -3.96
C VAL A 186 -7.36 -12.30 -3.87
N GLY A 187 -7.09 -13.08 -2.82
CA GLY A 187 -7.73 -14.39 -2.61
C GLY A 187 -9.21 -14.29 -2.26
N GLY A 188 -9.62 -13.22 -1.57
CA GLY A 188 -11.01 -12.93 -1.17
C GLY A 188 -11.62 -11.79 -1.97
N GLU A 189 -12.29 -10.86 -1.28
CA GLU A 189 -12.98 -9.73 -1.90
C GLU A 189 -12.08 -8.47 -1.99
N ILE A 190 -12.44 -7.59 -2.94
CA ILE A 190 -11.84 -6.26 -3.09
C ILE A 190 -12.93 -5.21 -2.90
N VAL A 191 -12.74 -4.30 -1.94
CA VAL A 191 -13.68 -3.21 -1.68
C VAL A 191 -12.97 -1.87 -1.70
N ALA A 192 -13.47 -0.93 -2.50
CA ALA A 192 -13.00 0.46 -2.51
C ALA A 192 -14.16 1.41 -2.21
N GLY A 193 -14.00 2.28 -1.21
CA GLY A 193 -14.98 3.30 -0.84
C GLY A 193 -15.08 4.48 -1.82
N ALA A 194 -14.23 4.51 -2.87
CA ALA A 194 -14.29 5.45 -3.97
C ALA A 194 -13.91 4.73 -5.28
N ASN A 195 -13.06 5.34 -6.14
CA ASN A 195 -12.60 4.68 -7.36
C ASN A 195 -11.67 3.51 -7.06
N LEU A 196 -11.78 2.44 -7.85
CA LEU A 196 -10.83 1.35 -7.91
C LEU A 196 -10.14 1.36 -9.27
N ARG A 197 -8.81 1.46 -9.28
CA ARG A 197 -8.03 1.50 -10.52
C ARG A 197 -6.79 0.62 -10.42
N ALA A 198 -6.61 -0.24 -11.41
CA ALA A 198 -5.38 -0.98 -11.63
C ALA A 198 -4.85 -0.70 -13.04
N ALA A 199 -3.55 -0.45 -13.17
CA ALA A 199 -2.96 -0.22 -14.49
C ALA A 199 -2.89 -1.51 -15.33
N GLN A 200 -2.93 -2.68 -14.68
CA GLN A 200 -3.01 -3.99 -15.30
C GLN A 200 -4.32 -4.70 -14.91
N GLY A 201 -4.29 -6.01 -14.73
CA GLY A 201 -5.46 -6.81 -14.39
C GLY A 201 -5.86 -6.75 -12.91
N ILE A 202 -7.12 -7.08 -12.65
CA ILE A 202 -7.68 -7.30 -11.32
C ILE A 202 -8.18 -8.73 -11.26
N ALA A 203 -7.70 -9.48 -10.27
CA ALA A 203 -8.15 -10.85 -9.99
C ALA A 203 -8.53 -10.96 -8.52
N ALA A 204 -9.78 -11.33 -8.24
CA ALA A 204 -10.32 -11.59 -6.91
C ALA A 204 -10.96 -12.97 -6.85
N GLY A 205 -10.75 -13.69 -5.75
CA GLY A 205 -11.46 -14.94 -5.49
C GLY A 205 -12.91 -14.72 -5.09
N GLY A 206 -13.22 -13.58 -4.46
CA GLY A 206 -14.55 -13.12 -4.07
C GLY A 206 -15.11 -12.05 -5.01
N ASP A 207 -15.80 -11.08 -4.41
CA ASP A 207 -16.41 -9.96 -5.12
C ASP A 207 -15.41 -8.82 -5.35
N VAL A 208 -15.65 -8.02 -6.40
CA VAL A 208 -14.96 -6.75 -6.64
C VAL A 208 -15.99 -5.63 -6.59
N ARG A 209 -15.88 -4.77 -5.58
CA ARG A 209 -16.82 -3.66 -5.37
C ARG A 209 -16.12 -2.31 -5.32
N SER A 210 -16.72 -1.34 -5.99
CA SER A 210 -16.28 0.07 -5.98
C SER A 210 -17.47 0.99 -5.75
N ALA A 211 -17.34 1.93 -4.81
CA ALA A 211 -18.40 2.92 -4.57
C ALA A 211 -18.45 4.02 -5.65
N MET A 212 -17.49 4.04 -6.59
CA MET A 212 -17.50 4.90 -7.78
C MET A 212 -17.12 4.09 -9.03
N HIS A 213 -16.11 4.50 -9.78
CA HIS A 213 -15.70 3.82 -11.00
C HIS A 213 -14.74 2.67 -10.71
N LEU A 214 -14.84 1.62 -11.51
CA LEU A 214 -13.95 0.47 -11.53
C LEU A 214 -13.22 0.41 -12.86
N GLU A 215 -11.91 0.48 -12.84
CA GLU A 215 -11.08 0.53 -14.06
C GLU A 215 -9.89 -0.43 -13.94
N ALA A 216 -9.65 -1.21 -14.99
CA ALA A 216 -8.44 -2.02 -15.17
C ALA A 216 -7.90 -1.83 -16.58
N GLY A 217 -6.57 -1.69 -16.73
CA GLY A 217 -5.94 -1.59 -18.03
C GLY A 217 -5.99 -2.91 -18.83
N TRP A 218 -6.10 -4.04 -18.09
CA TRP A 218 -6.32 -5.36 -18.69
C TRP A 218 -7.70 -5.89 -18.28
N GLY A 219 -7.82 -7.21 -18.07
CA GLY A 219 -9.06 -7.85 -17.66
C GLY A 219 -9.38 -7.70 -16.18
N ILE A 220 -10.66 -7.88 -15.81
CA ILE A 220 -11.13 -8.01 -14.44
C ILE A 220 -11.77 -9.38 -14.26
N ARG A 221 -11.28 -10.13 -13.29
CA ARG A 221 -11.83 -11.44 -12.91
C ARG A 221 -12.25 -11.43 -11.46
N ALA A 222 -13.49 -11.88 -11.19
CA ALA A 222 -14.01 -12.10 -9.86
C ALA A 222 -14.64 -13.49 -9.78
N GLY A 223 -14.33 -14.24 -8.72
CA GLY A 223 -15.07 -15.48 -8.42
C GLY A 223 -16.52 -15.21 -8.03
N GLY A 224 -16.81 -14.06 -7.44
CA GLY A 224 -18.13 -13.52 -7.12
C GLY A 224 -18.62 -12.51 -8.17
N SER A 225 -19.13 -11.38 -7.67
CA SER A 225 -19.70 -10.30 -8.49
C SER A 225 -18.64 -9.22 -8.80
N ILE A 226 -18.82 -8.53 -9.92
CA ILE A 226 -18.12 -7.28 -10.25
C ILE A 226 -19.15 -6.14 -10.20
N GLU A 227 -19.03 -5.24 -9.23
CA GLU A 227 -20.01 -4.18 -8.99
C GLU A 227 -19.35 -2.83 -8.83
N ALA A 228 -19.91 -1.81 -9.45
CA ALA A 228 -19.54 -0.42 -9.27
C ALA A 228 -20.79 0.47 -9.21
N GLU A 229 -20.79 1.49 -8.34
CA GLU A 229 -21.85 2.52 -8.39
C GLU A 229 -21.65 3.50 -9.56
N GLY A 230 -20.47 3.48 -10.19
CA GLY A 230 -20.16 4.17 -11.45
C GLY A 230 -20.02 3.18 -12.62
N ALA A 231 -19.17 3.54 -13.59
CA ALA A 231 -18.88 2.71 -14.75
C ALA A 231 -17.85 1.62 -14.42
N ILE A 232 -17.97 0.49 -15.12
CA ILE A 232 -16.97 -0.59 -15.13
C ILE A 232 -16.25 -0.56 -16.48
N ARG A 233 -14.92 -0.47 -16.45
CA ARG A 233 -14.06 -0.39 -17.62
C ARG A 233 -12.90 -1.36 -17.54
N ALA A 234 -12.74 -2.18 -18.59
CA ALA A 234 -11.61 -3.07 -18.73
C ALA A 234 -10.98 -2.90 -20.12
N GLY A 235 -9.66 -2.82 -20.16
CA GLY A 235 -8.91 -2.81 -21.41
C GLY A 235 -9.15 -4.09 -22.22
N GLU A 236 -9.33 -5.22 -21.54
CA GLU A 236 -9.59 -6.52 -22.13
C GLU A 236 -10.94 -7.07 -21.65
N SER A 237 -10.93 -8.29 -21.11
CA SER A 237 -12.12 -9.06 -20.73
C SER A 237 -12.66 -8.74 -19.34
N LEU A 238 -13.94 -9.09 -19.12
CA LEU A 238 -14.60 -9.11 -17.81
C LEU A 238 -15.14 -10.51 -17.54
N GLN A 239 -14.83 -11.04 -16.35
CA GLN A 239 -15.32 -12.35 -15.91
C GLN A 239 -15.84 -12.27 -14.47
N ALA A 240 -17.09 -12.64 -14.26
CA ALA A 240 -17.69 -12.75 -12.94
C ALA A 240 -18.41 -14.09 -12.78
N GLY A 241 -18.26 -14.72 -11.61
CA GLY A 241 -18.97 -15.97 -11.27
C GLY A 241 -20.44 -15.75 -10.96
N VAL A 242 -20.85 -14.54 -10.53
CA VAL A 242 -22.23 -14.26 -10.12
C VAL A 242 -22.90 -13.23 -11.04
N ARG A 243 -22.39 -11.99 -11.09
CA ARG A 243 -22.96 -10.91 -11.92
C ARG A 243 -21.96 -9.76 -12.16
N ILE A 244 -22.23 -8.99 -13.21
CA ILE A 244 -21.54 -7.74 -13.49
C ILE A 244 -22.58 -6.62 -13.51
N ARG A 245 -22.43 -5.61 -12.65
CA ARG A 245 -23.39 -4.51 -12.50
C ARG A 245 -22.71 -3.16 -12.39
N ALA A 246 -22.94 -2.27 -13.34
CA ALA A 246 -22.64 -0.85 -13.24
C ALA A 246 -23.79 -0.10 -12.54
N GLY A 247 -23.51 1.08 -12.00
CA GLY A 247 -24.49 1.93 -11.38
C GLY A 247 -25.51 2.50 -12.37
N HIS A 248 -26.61 3.02 -11.82
CA HIS A 248 -27.66 3.59 -12.64
C HIS A 248 -27.14 4.73 -13.54
N GLY A 249 -27.42 4.64 -14.84
CA GLY A 249 -26.95 5.63 -15.83
C GLY A 249 -25.50 5.43 -16.31
N TYR A 250 -24.80 4.43 -15.80
CA TYR A 250 -23.44 4.07 -16.21
C TYR A 250 -23.43 2.76 -17.01
N GLY A 251 -22.32 2.53 -17.74
CA GLY A 251 -22.15 1.35 -18.58
C GLY A 251 -21.03 0.43 -18.18
N VAL A 252 -21.05 -0.75 -18.76
CA VAL A 252 -20.01 -1.79 -18.68
C VAL A 252 -19.26 -1.79 -20.01
N PHE A 253 -17.95 -1.62 -19.98
CA PHE A 253 -17.08 -1.52 -21.13
C PHE A 253 -15.94 -2.54 -21.01
N ALA A 254 -15.84 -3.44 -21.98
CA ALA A 254 -14.73 -4.37 -22.12
C ALA A 254 -14.06 -4.15 -23.49
N GLY A 255 -12.80 -4.55 -23.62
CA GLY A 255 -12.05 -4.47 -24.87
C GLY A 255 -11.59 -3.06 -25.24
N LEU A 256 -11.48 -2.13 -24.29
CA LEU A 256 -11.13 -0.74 -24.58
C LEU A 256 -9.73 -0.57 -25.17
N ASP A 257 -8.81 -1.50 -24.87
CA ASP A 257 -7.42 -1.51 -25.35
C ASP A 257 -7.12 -2.71 -26.27
N VAL A 258 -8.18 -3.38 -26.78
CA VAL A 258 -8.05 -4.54 -27.68
C VAL A 258 -8.06 -4.10 -29.13
N GLN A 259 -7.12 -4.59 -29.95
CA GLN A 259 -7.09 -4.41 -31.39
C GLN A 259 -8.26 -5.16 -32.06
N VAL A 260 -8.72 -4.66 -33.19
CA VAL A 260 -9.90 -5.21 -33.89
C VAL A 260 -9.71 -6.70 -34.23
N GLU A 261 -8.51 -7.10 -34.58
CA GLU A 261 -8.15 -8.48 -34.94
C GLU A 261 -8.28 -9.45 -33.77
N ASP A 262 -7.99 -8.98 -32.53
CA ASP A 262 -8.05 -9.75 -31.30
C ASP A 262 -9.37 -9.56 -30.52
N TRP A 263 -10.33 -8.85 -31.09
CA TRP A 263 -11.58 -8.49 -30.42
C TRP A 263 -12.33 -9.72 -29.88
N GLN A 264 -12.47 -10.76 -30.67
CA GLN A 264 -13.22 -11.95 -30.26
C GLN A 264 -12.51 -12.77 -29.17
N SER A 265 -11.19 -12.75 -29.15
CA SER A 265 -10.40 -13.50 -28.18
C SER A 265 -10.21 -12.76 -26.85
N SER A 266 -10.29 -11.43 -26.84
CA SER A 266 -9.85 -10.61 -25.71
C SER A 266 -10.92 -9.66 -25.16
N ALA A 267 -11.93 -9.24 -25.93
CA ALA A 267 -12.97 -8.30 -25.52
C ALA A 267 -14.26 -8.98 -25.03
N TRP A 268 -14.16 -10.17 -24.44
CA TRP A 268 -15.33 -10.93 -24.02
C TRP A 268 -15.78 -10.56 -22.60
N VAL A 269 -17.08 -10.70 -22.35
CA VAL A 269 -17.73 -10.51 -21.06
C VAL A 269 -18.44 -11.79 -20.69
N SER A 270 -18.03 -12.42 -19.59
CA SER A 270 -18.59 -13.68 -19.09
C SER A 270 -19.23 -13.48 -17.72
N ALA A 271 -20.49 -13.84 -17.62
CA ALA A 271 -21.26 -13.88 -16.38
C ALA A 271 -22.49 -14.78 -16.60
N PRO A 272 -23.15 -15.31 -15.53
CA PRO A 272 -24.40 -16.07 -15.63
C PRO A 272 -25.50 -15.34 -16.38
N GLN A 273 -25.55 -14.00 -16.25
CA GLN A 273 -26.50 -13.15 -16.97
C GLN A 273 -25.75 -12.03 -17.69
N ARG A 274 -26.26 -11.67 -18.88
CA ARG A 274 -25.73 -10.53 -19.62
C ARG A 274 -25.91 -9.24 -18.82
N PRO A 275 -24.88 -8.41 -18.63
CA PRO A 275 -25.02 -7.09 -17.98
C PRO A 275 -26.00 -6.21 -18.75
N ASP A 276 -26.96 -5.57 -18.05
CA ASP A 276 -28.01 -4.73 -18.66
C ASP A 276 -27.44 -3.58 -19.49
N ALA A 277 -26.34 -2.97 -19.00
CA ALA A 277 -25.71 -1.80 -19.60
C ALA A 277 -24.37 -2.16 -20.29
N LEU A 278 -24.27 -3.31 -20.98
CA LEU A 278 -23.08 -3.67 -21.75
C LEU A 278 -22.98 -2.79 -23.01
N MET A 279 -22.04 -1.84 -22.97
CA MET A 279 -21.83 -0.82 -24.00
C MET A 279 -20.71 -1.18 -24.97
N SER A 280 -19.68 -1.93 -24.49
CA SER A 280 -18.54 -2.40 -25.28
C SER A 280 -18.12 -3.79 -24.81
N GLY A 281 -17.60 -4.61 -25.74
CA GLY A 281 -17.34 -6.02 -25.54
C GLY A 281 -18.48 -6.90 -26.04
N TRP A 282 -18.26 -8.19 -26.08
CA TRP A 282 -19.29 -9.15 -26.49
C TRP A 282 -19.58 -10.16 -25.37
N TRP A 283 -20.83 -10.50 -25.16
CA TRP A 283 -21.22 -11.45 -24.12
C TRP A 283 -21.01 -12.89 -24.58
N SER A 284 -20.12 -13.60 -23.90
CA SER A 284 -19.76 -14.99 -24.20
C SER A 284 -20.63 -16.03 -23.48
N GLY A 285 -21.55 -15.59 -22.62
CA GLY A 285 -22.29 -16.50 -21.75
C GLY A 285 -21.59 -16.73 -20.39
N PRO A 286 -22.14 -17.66 -19.58
CA PRO A 286 -21.49 -18.06 -18.34
C PRO A 286 -20.15 -18.77 -18.64
N SER A 287 -19.17 -18.60 -17.74
CA SER A 287 -17.94 -19.38 -17.82
C SER A 287 -18.26 -20.85 -17.69
N ALA A 288 -17.78 -21.69 -18.61
CA ALA A 288 -17.80 -23.11 -18.38
C ALA A 288 -16.99 -23.39 -17.10
N GLU A 289 -17.61 -23.98 -16.10
CA GLU A 289 -16.91 -24.49 -14.93
C GLU A 289 -15.80 -25.39 -15.45
N GLN A 290 -14.56 -25.09 -15.12
CA GLN A 290 -13.50 -26.10 -15.19
C GLN A 290 -13.86 -27.11 -14.11
N GLY A 291 -14.63 -28.12 -14.51
CA GLY A 291 -15.00 -29.25 -13.69
C GLY A 291 -13.71 -29.84 -13.14
N GLY A 292 -13.53 -29.69 -11.82
CA GLY A 292 -12.50 -30.41 -11.11
C GLY A 292 -12.77 -31.89 -11.29
N GLU A 293 -11.89 -32.56 -12.03
CA GLU A 293 -11.76 -34.00 -11.88
C GLU A 293 -11.23 -34.29 -10.48
N THR A 294 -11.99 -35.08 -9.78
CA THR A 294 -11.78 -35.71 -8.47
C THR A 294 -10.41 -36.40 -8.35
#